data_789fba5d6c85fd759167895d7c4787b5
#
_entry.id   789fba5d6c85fd759167895d7c4787b5
#
_cell.length_a   1.000
_cell.length_b   1.000
_cell.length_c   1.000
_cell.angle_alpha   90.00
_cell.angle_beta   90.00
_cell.angle_gamma   90.00
#
_symmetry.space_group_name_H-M   'P 1'
#
loop_
_entity.id
_entity.type
_entity.pdbx_description
1 polymer ?
#
loop_
_entity_poly.entity_id
_entity_poly.type
_entity_poly.pdbx_seq_one_letter_code
_entity_poly.pdbx_strand_id
1 'polypeptide(L)'
;NHTVQDLVLLLEHGTDDCASFVGNPATVRDEVDPDDLELFAAAGICPVGETTRVLDEYINMAKRTIEGQDLGVLYDFDNDLGSFRFRYNASYTDKFDQIPTGQFGVINDAQQSGLVPLYVNLGGFGNLLGIDGNYDEKHSMRLSWRKGPWGASLSGLKKGSFIQSSLTLADGTEYVIPSMTTMDASIDYRFDLGGSDARLRFAVKNLEDERAPIADRFYGFFADAHQDLSLIHI
;
A
#
# COMPACT_ATOMS: atom_id res chain seq x y z
N ASN A 1 -4.74 -8.48 -15.40
CA ASN A 1 -6.12 -8.95 -15.65
C ASN A 1 -6.60 -8.89 -17.12
N HIS A 2 -5.69 -8.79 -18.08
CA HIS A 2 -6.03 -8.76 -19.51
C HIS A 2 -6.81 -10.00 -19.97
N THR A 3 -6.44 -11.19 -19.47
CA THR A 3 -7.14 -12.46 -19.76
C THR A 3 -8.58 -12.49 -19.25
N VAL A 4 -8.83 -11.92 -18.05
CA VAL A 4 -10.19 -11.84 -17.51
C VAL A 4 -11.04 -10.86 -18.31
N GLN A 5 -10.48 -9.71 -18.69
CA GLN A 5 -11.16 -8.77 -19.56
C GLN A 5 -11.48 -9.39 -20.93
N ASP A 6 -10.55 -10.12 -21.52
CA ASP A 6 -10.75 -10.79 -22.78
C ASP A 6 -11.86 -11.85 -22.70
N LEU A 7 -11.91 -12.59 -21.58
CA LEU A 7 -13.03 -13.50 -21.28
C LEU A 7 -14.37 -12.76 -21.18
N VAL A 8 -14.41 -11.61 -20.49
CA VAL A 8 -15.62 -10.79 -20.40
C VAL A 8 -16.12 -10.39 -21.79
N LEU A 9 -15.21 -9.85 -22.61
CA LEU A 9 -15.55 -9.45 -23.98
C LEU A 9 -16.09 -10.63 -24.80
N LEU A 10 -15.52 -11.82 -24.64
CA LEU A 10 -15.96 -13.04 -25.30
C LEU A 10 -17.36 -13.48 -24.83
N LEU A 11 -17.63 -13.44 -23.53
CA LEU A 11 -18.92 -13.78 -22.94
C LEU A 11 -20.02 -12.77 -23.34
N GLU A 12 -19.69 -11.48 -23.39
CA GLU A 12 -20.63 -10.43 -23.82
C GLU A 12 -20.95 -10.51 -25.31
N HIS A 13 -19.96 -10.92 -26.14
CA HIS A 13 -20.16 -11.09 -27.58
C HIS A 13 -21.05 -12.31 -27.91
N GLY A 14 -20.97 -13.37 -27.09
CA GLY A 14 -21.73 -14.59 -27.30
C GLY A 14 -21.34 -15.33 -28.59
N THR A 15 -22.33 -15.69 -29.39
CA THR A 15 -22.16 -16.44 -30.69
C THR A 15 -22.49 -15.57 -31.90
N ASP A 16 -22.83 -14.31 -31.73
CA ASP A 16 -23.24 -13.42 -32.81
C ASP A 16 -22.01 -12.95 -33.60
N ASP A 17 -22.04 -13.29 -34.94
CA ASP A 17 -20.99 -12.88 -35.89
C ASP A 17 -19.54 -13.03 -35.33
N CYS A 18 -19.14 -14.27 -35.06
CA CYS A 18 -17.82 -14.56 -34.52
C CYS A 18 -16.64 -14.04 -35.36
N ALA A 19 -16.86 -13.75 -36.64
CA ALA A 19 -15.83 -13.15 -37.47
C ALA A 19 -15.53 -11.68 -37.11
N SER A 20 -16.46 -11.01 -36.43
CA SER A 20 -16.29 -9.63 -35.97
C SER A 20 -15.79 -9.54 -34.53
N PHE A 21 -15.59 -10.65 -33.83
CA PHE A 21 -15.11 -10.64 -32.46
C PHE A 21 -13.72 -10.00 -32.37
N VAL A 22 -13.62 -8.96 -31.57
CA VAL A 22 -12.36 -8.30 -31.23
C VAL A 22 -12.16 -8.42 -29.71
N GLY A 23 -11.27 -9.31 -29.31
CA GLY A 23 -10.91 -9.50 -27.91
C GLY A 23 -10.04 -8.37 -27.35
N ASN A 24 -9.46 -8.58 -26.20
CA ASN A 24 -8.52 -7.63 -25.61
C ASN A 24 -7.24 -7.54 -26.49
N PRO A 25 -6.87 -6.37 -27.02
CA PRO A 25 -5.70 -6.20 -27.88
C PRO A 25 -4.37 -6.55 -27.18
N ALA A 26 -4.34 -6.62 -25.86
CA ALA A 26 -3.18 -7.07 -25.10
C ALA A 26 -3.06 -8.61 -25.05
N THR A 27 -4.08 -9.35 -25.49
CA THR A 27 -4.10 -10.82 -25.48
C THR A 27 -3.79 -11.35 -26.88
N VAL A 28 -2.69 -12.07 -27.02
CA VAL A 28 -2.31 -12.74 -28.28
C VAL A 28 -2.75 -14.19 -28.20
N ARG A 29 -3.47 -14.64 -29.22
CA ARG A 29 -4.02 -15.98 -29.32
C ARG A 29 -3.47 -16.73 -30.55
N ASP A 30 -3.44 -18.03 -30.46
CA ASP A 30 -3.19 -18.92 -31.60
C ASP A 30 -4.45 -19.09 -32.44
N GLU A 31 -4.30 -19.88 -33.52
CA GLU A 31 -5.45 -20.33 -34.30
C GLU A 31 -6.36 -21.22 -33.43
N VAL A 32 -7.64 -21.20 -33.73
CA VAL A 32 -8.64 -22.05 -33.04
C VAL A 32 -8.35 -23.52 -33.31
N ASP A 33 -8.26 -24.33 -32.25
CA ASP A 33 -8.17 -25.76 -32.39
C ASP A 33 -9.53 -26.33 -32.89
N PRO A 34 -9.57 -27.06 -34.03
CA PRO A 34 -10.79 -27.67 -34.52
C PRO A 34 -11.46 -28.61 -33.52
N ASP A 35 -10.68 -29.25 -32.65
CA ASP A 35 -11.20 -30.18 -31.64
C ASP A 35 -11.97 -29.49 -30.53
N ASP A 36 -11.76 -28.17 -30.31
CA ASP A 36 -12.42 -27.36 -29.30
C ASP A 36 -13.74 -26.72 -29.76
N LEU A 37 -14.07 -26.78 -31.07
CA LEU A 37 -15.26 -26.11 -31.63
C LEU A 37 -16.56 -26.54 -30.96
N GLU A 38 -16.72 -27.83 -30.64
CA GLU A 38 -17.92 -28.33 -29.96
C GLU A 38 -18.03 -27.80 -28.54
N LEU A 39 -16.90 -27.60 -27.86
CA LEU A 39 -16.83 -27.06 -26.51
C LEU A 39 -17.29 -25.60 -26.50
N PHE A 40 -16.79 -24.78 -27.44
CA PHE A 40 -17.20 -23.37 -27.56
C PHE A 40 -18.69 -23.24 -27.92
N ALA A 41 -19.19 -24.08 -28.82
CA ALA A 41 -20.60 -24.12 -29.18
C ALA A 41 -21.48 -24.48 -27.97
N ALA A 42 -21.08 -25.46 -27.16
CA ALA A 42 -21.78 -25.85 -25.94
C ALA A 42 -21.77 -24.74 -24.87
N ALA A 43 -20.69 -23.96 -24.83
CA ALA A 43 -20.55 -22.82 -23.91
C ALA A 43 -21.32 -21.57 -24.39
N GLY A 44 -21.82 -21.57 -25.65
CA GLY A 44 -22.54 -20.43 -26.22
C GLY A 44 -21.66 -19.19 -26.44
N ILE A 45 -20.40 -19.38 -26.78
CA ILE A 45 -19.44 -18.33 -27.08
C ILE A 45 -18.69 -18.59 -28.38
N CYS A 46 -18.14 -17.57 -28.99
CA CYS A 46 -17.34 -17.68 -30.18
C CYS A 46 -16.06 -18.50 -29.94
N PRO A 47 -15.66 -19.39 -30.90
CA PRO A 47 -14.43 -20.11 -30.79
C PRO A 47 -13.22 -19.18 -30.89
N VAL A 48 -12.29 -19.33 -29.97
CA VAL A 48 -11.04 -18.54 -29.90
C VAL A 48 -9.86 -19.46 -29.61
N GLY A 49 -8.70 -19.16 -30.18
CA GLY A 49 -7.49 -19.93 -29.93
C GLY A 49 -6.94 -19.73 -28.52
N GLU A 50 -6.03 -20.58 -28.11
CA GLU A 50 -5.37 -20.53 -26.82
C GLU A 50 -4.59 -19.22 -26.66
N THR A 51 -4.60 -18.65 -25.46
CA THR A 51 -3.81 -17.46 -25.15
C THR A 51 -2.34 -17.82 -25.02
N THR A 52 -1.51 -17.37 -25.95
CA THR A 52 -0.08 -17.65 -25.99
C THR A 52 0.76 -16.59 -25.31
N ARG A 53 0.30 -15.36 -25.31
CA ARG A 53 1.01 -14.23 -24.70
C ARG A 53 0.04 -13.12 -24.29
N VAL A 54 0.37 -12.48 -23.17
CA VAL A 54 -0.27 -11.23 -22.74
C VAL A 54 0.77 -10.11 -22.81
N LEU A 55 0.40 -9.02 -23.49
CA LEU A 55 1.20 -7.80 -23.56
C LEU A 55 0.86 -6.93 -22.35
N ASP A 56 1.76 -6.87 -21.38
CA ASP A 56 1.55 -6.09 -20.15
C ASP A 56 2.33 -4.78 -20.26
N GLU A 57 1.64 -3.70 -20.56
CA GLU A 57 2.19 -2.37 -20.71
C GLU A 57 1.81 -1.48 -19.51
N TYR A 58 2.65 -0.49 -19.21
CA TYR A 58 2.29 0.53 -18.23
C TYR A 58 1.14 1.39 -18.73
N ILE A 59 0.04 1.35 -18.02
CA ILE A 59 -1.14 2.17 -18.31
C ILE A 59 -1.41 3.16 -17.17
N ASN A 60 -1.99 4.31 -17.52
CA ASN A 60 -2.53 5.22 -16.51
C ASN A 60 -3.75 4.55 -15.86
N MET A 61 -3.59 4.17 -14.61
CA MET A 61 -4.67 3.58 -13.83
C MET A 61 -5.68 4.65 -13.40
N ALA A 62 -6.81 4.19 -12.96
CA ALA A 62 -7.98 4.88 -12.52
C ALA A 62 -7.76 6.13 -11.63
N LYS A 63 -8.80 6.93 -11.52
CA LYS A 63 -8.87 8.06 -10.60
C LYS A 63 -8.71 7.58 -9.17
N ARG A 64 -7.70 8.14 -8.48
CA ARG A 64 -7.49 7.96 -7.04
C ARG A 64 -7.97 9.22 -6.32
N THR A 65 -8.74 9.04 -5.25
CA THR A 65 -9.20 10.13 -4.39
C THR A 65 -8.66 9.88 -2.99
N ILE A 66 -7.93 10.85 -2.45
CA ILE A 66 -7.40 10.82 -1.08
C ILE A 66 -7.90 12.09 -0.40
N GLU A 67 -8.53 11.92 0.77
CA GLU A 67 -9.00 13.01 1.62
C GLU A 67 -8.48 12.77 3.03
N GLY A 68 -8.16 13.83 3.75
CA GLY A 68 -7.63 13.68 5.11
C GLY A 68 -7.33 15.03 5.76
N GLN A 69 -6.79 14.96 6.96
CA GLN A 69 -6.53 16.10 7.81
C GLN A 69 -5.13 15.98 8.42
N ASP A 70 -4.41 17.10 8.41
CA ASP A 70 -3.12 17.21 9.08
C ASP A 70 -3.22 18.16 10.26
N LEU A 71 -2.77 17.71 11.43
CA LEU A 71 -2.65 18.52 12.64
C LEU A 71 -1.18 18.74 12.95
N GLY A 72 -0.78 20.00 13.10
CA GLY A 72 0.56 20.38 13.54
C GLY A 72 0.50 21.22 14.80
N VAL A 73 1.28 20.83 15.81
CA VAL A 73 1.47 21.62 17.06
C VAL A 73 2.95 21.89 17.25
N LEU A 74 3.29 23.17 17.43
CA LEU A 74 4.63 23.62 17.81
C LEU A 74 4.50 24.45 19.06
N TYR A 75 5.24 24.09 20.11
CA TYR A 75 5.24 24.80 21.36
C TYR A 75 6.66 24.96 21.87
N ASP A 76 7.08 26.22 22.05
CA ASP A 76 8.37 26.60 22.60
C ASP A 76 8.15 27.23 23.97
N PHE A 77 8.92 26.83 24.96
CA PHE A 77 8.90 27.47 26.30
C PHE A 77 10.26 27.41 26.96
N ASP A 78 10.53 28.40 27.76
CA ASP A 78 11.74 28.56 28.52
C ASP A 78 11.43 28.61 30.03
N ASN A 79 12.31 27.99 30.83
CA ASN A 79 12.26 28.05 32.30
C ASN A 79 13.66 27.87 32.90
N ASP A 80 13.76 27.81 34.22
CA ASP A 80 15.05 27.63 34.93
C ASP A 80 15.77 26.30 34.56
N LEU A 81 15.07 25.33 34.01
CA LEU A 81 15.63 24.07 33.54
C LEU A 81 16.17 24.16 32.11
N GLY A 82 15.88 25.23 31.37
CA GLY A 82 16.37 25.45 30.02
C GLY A 82 15.25 25.76 29.02
N SER A 83 15.60 25.67 27.73
CA SER A 83 14.70 25.91 26.61
C SER A 83 14.16 24.58 26.11
N PHE A 84 12.86 24.50 25.92
CA PHE A 84 12.15 23.34 25.44
C PHE A 84 11.43 23.68 24.15
N ARG A 85 11.47 22.71 23.20
CA ARG A 85 10.67 22.75 21.99
C ARG A 85 9.94 21.45 21.83
N PHE A 86 8.62 21.50 21.84
CA PHE A 86 7.73 20.40 21.55
C PHE A 86 7.17 20.56 20.14
N ARG A 87 7.24 19.49 19.35
CA ARG A 87 6.60 19.39 18.03
C ARG A 87 5.79 18.12 17.98
N TYR A 88 4.57 18.23 17.52
CA TYR A 88 3.70 17.10 17.25
C TYR A 88 3.03 17.30 15.91
N ASN A 89 3.02 16.25 15.09
CA ASN A 89 2.26 16.22 13.85
C ASN A 89 1.46 14.91 13.82
N ALA A 90 0.22 15.02 13.39
CA ALA A 90 -0.66 13.89 13.11
C ALA A 90 -1.26 14.05 11.72
N SER A 91 -1.29 12.96 10.97
CA SER A 91 -2.00 12.85 9.71
C SER A 91 -3.10 11.81 9.88
N TYR A 92 -4.31 12.18 9.52
CA TYR A 92 -5.47 11.30 9.46
C TYR A 92 -5.96 11.24 8.02
N THR A 93 -6.08 10.05 7.49
CA THR A 93 -6.65 9.82 6.16
C THR A 93 -8.09 9.35 6.35
N ASP A 94 -9.05 10.17 5.88
CA ASP A 94 -10.48 9.88 6.01
C ASP A 94 -11.00 9.05 4.83
N LYS A 95 -10.29 9.16 3.67
CA LYS A 95 -10.68 8.48 2.44
C LYS A 95 -9.47 8.14 1.59
N PHE A 96 -9.47 6.94 1.05
CA PHE A 96 -8.47 6.51 0.06
C PHE A 96 -9.13 5.54 -0.92
N ASP A 97 -9.79 6.10 -1.92
CA ASP A 97 -10.51 5.32 -2.93
C ASP A 97 -9.78 5.31 -4.26
N GLN A 98 -9.83 4.17 -4.91
CA GLN A 98 -9.40 4.01 -6.30
C GLN A 98 -10.52 3.39 -7.11
N ILE A 99 -11.02 4.13 -8.10
CA ILE A 99 -12.14 3.71 -8.94
C ILE A 99 -11.59 2.99 -10.16
N PRO A 100 -12.04 1.75 -10.46
CA PRO A 100 -11.64 1.05 -11.66
C PRO A 100 -12.15 1.80 -12.91
N THR A 101 -11.27 2.01 -13.89
CA THR A 101 -11.60 2.62 -15.20
C THR A 101 -10.95 1.84 -16.31
N GLY A 102 -11.32 2.11 -17.57
CA GLY A 102 -10.79 1.40 -18.72
C GLY A 102 -11.01 -0.12 -18.59
N GLN A 103 -9.96 -0.89 -18.78
CA GLN A 103 -10.01 -2.36 -18.72
C GLN A 103 -10.54 -2.91 -17.39
N PHE A 104 -10.18 -2.28 -16.28
CA PHE A 104 -10.66 -2.68 -14.95
C PHE A 104 -12.12 -2.30 -14.72
N GLY A 105 -12.60 -1.23 -15.37
CA GLY A 105 -14.00 -0.86 -15.37
C GLY A 105 -14.87 -1.94 -16.00
N VAL A 106 -14.47 -2.47 -17.13
CA VAL A 106 -15.17 -3.57 -17.84
C VAL A 106 -15.34 -4.80 -16.92
N ILE A 107 -14.27 -5.19 -16.22
CA ILE A 107 -14.34 -6.36 -15.31
C ILE A 107 -15.23 -6.04 -14.10
N ASN A 108 -15.15 -4.82 -13.54
CA ASN A 108 -16.01 -4.41 -12.43
C ASN A 108 -17.48 -4.43 -12.83
N ASP A 109 -17.82 -3.92 -14.00
CA ASP A 109 -19.20 -3.92 -14.51
C ASP A 109 -19.70 -5.35 -14.76
N ALA A 110 -18.84 -6.24 -15.28
CA ALA A 110 -19.12 -7.65 -15.45
C ALA A 110 -19.34 -8.39 -14.11
N GLN A 111 -18.64 -7.99 -13.05
CA GLN A 111 -18.89 -8.52 -11.70
C GLN A 111 -20.23 -8.01 -11.14
N GLN A 112 -20.56 -6.75 -11.36
CA GLN A 112 -21.84 -6.16 -10.93
C GLN A 112 -23.03 -6.81 -11.63
N SER A 113 -22.88 -7.20 -12.90
CA SER A 113 -23.91 -7.92 -13.67
C SER A 113 -23.98 -9.41 -13.38
N GLY A 114 -23.02 -9.96 -12.60
CA GLY A 114 -22.92 -11.37 -12.29
C GLY A 114 -22.29 -12.23 -13.38
N LEU A 115 -21.75 -11.62 -14.44
CA LEU A 115 -21.06 -12.32 -15.52
C LEU A 115 -19.71 -12.90 -15.08
N VAL A 116 -19.03 -12.19 -14.18
CA VAL A 116 -17.77 -12.63 -13.57
C VAL A 116 -17.95 -12.78 -12.06
N PRO A 117 -17.51 -13.88 -11.46
CA PRO A 117 -17.62 -14.07 -10.01
C PRO A 117 -16.87 -12.99 -9.20
N LEU A 118 -17.44 -12.60 -8.05
CA LEU A 118 -16.86 -11.59 -7.16
C LEU A 118 -15.50 -12.00 -6.56
N TYR A 119 -15.19 -13.31 -6.51
CA TYR A 119 -13.88 -13.76 -6.03
C TYR A 119 -12.73 -13.47 -7.02
N VAL A 120 -13.02 -13.05 -8.25
CA VAL A 120 -11.98 -12.55 -9.16
C VAL A 120 -11.50 -11.21 -8.63
N ASN A 121 -10.36 -11.24 -7.95
CA ASN A 121 -9.82 -10.05 -7.31
C ASN A 121 -9.29 -9.06 -8.36
N LEU A 122 -9.90 -7.89 -8.43
CA LEU A 122 -9.43 -6.79 -9.29
C LEU A 122 -8.15 -6.13 -8.75
N GLY A 123 -7.83 -6.33 -7.48
CA GLY A 123 -6.64 -5.81 -6.81
C GLY A 123 -6.50 -4.28 -6.86
N GLY A 124 -6.31 -3.65 -5.72
CA GLY A 124 -6.01 -2.23 -5.66
C GLY A 124 -7.12 -1.26 -6.09
N PHE A 125 -8.38 -1.71 -6.12
CA PHE A 125 -9.55 -0.87 -6.39
C PHE A 125 -10.56 -0.90 -5.24
N GLY A 126 -11.41 0.12 -5.19
CA GLY A 126 -12.36 0.34 -4.11
C GLY A 126 -11.78 1.20 -3.00
N ASN A 127 -12.25 1.01 -1.78
CA ASN A 127 -11.69 1.67 -0.60
C ASN A 127 -10.40 0.96 -0.18
N LEU A 128 -9.29 1.68 -0.27
CA LEU A 128 -7.95 1.20 0.08
C LEU A 128 -7.49 1.69 1.45
N LEU A 129 -8.31 2.45 2.17
CA LEU A 129 -7.98 2.96 3.50
C LEU A 129 -7.85 1.80 4.49
N GLY A 130 -6.77 1.80 5.23
CA GLY A 130 -6.48 0.73 6.19
C GLY A 130 -6.10 -0.61 5.54
N ILE A 131 -5.71 -0.64 4.26
CA ILE A 131 -5.35 -1.85 3.53
C ILE A 131 -3.93 -1.71 2.96
N ASP A 132 -3.11 -2.78 3.07
CA ASP A 132 -1.79 -2.92 2.45
C ASP A 132 -0.86 -1.71 2.64
N GLY A 133 -0.79 -1.20 3.87
CA GLY A 133 0.10 -0.10 4.25
C GLY A 133 -0.46 1.30 4.00
N ASN A 134 -1.71 1.42 3.57
CA ASN A 134 -2.41 2.71 3.51
C ASN A 134 -3.00 3.03 4.90
N TYR A 135 -2.18 3.60 5.75
CA TYR A 135 -2.58 3.91 7.14
C TYR A 135 -3.68 4.96 7.19
N ASP A 136 -4.63 4.77 8.08
CA ASP A 136 -5.63 5.75 8.46
C ASP A 136 -5.04 6.86 9.35
N GLU A 137 -4.02 6.53 10.15
CA GLU A 137 -3.35 7.49 11.02
C GLU A 137 -1.82 7.34 11.05
N LYS A 138 -1.12 8.47 11.14
CA LYS A 138 0.31 8.55 11.43
C LYS A 138 0.58 9.70 12.38
N HIS A 139 1.42 9.45 13.40
CA HIS A 139 1.78 10.47 14.36
C HIS A 139 3.30 10.57 14.49
N SER A 140 3.80 11.78 14.62
CA SER A 140 5.18 12.02 14.99
C SER A 140 5.25 13.05 16.08
N MET A 141 6.10 12.82 17.07
CA MET A 141 6.37 13.78 18.13
C MET A 141 7.87 13.99 18.33
N ARG A 142 8.24 15.17 18.77
CA ARG A 142 9.60 15.46 19.19
C ARG A 142 9.59 16.47 20.30
N LEU A 143 10.26 16.12 21.40
CA LEU A 143 10.61 17.02 22.48
C LEU A 143 12.13 17.27 22.42
N SER A 144 12.53 18.51 22.31
CA SER A 144 13.94 18.92 22.35
C SER A 144 14.16 19.83 23.55
N TRP A 145 15.28 19.65 24.20
CA TRP A 145 15.71 20.43 25.35
C TRP A 145 17.12 20.98 25.16
N ARG A 146 17.38 22.16 25.64
CA ARG A 146 18.71 22.78 25.67
C ARG A 146 18.95 23.61 26.91
N LYS A 147 20.12 23.40 27.52
CA LYS A 147 20.61 24.27 28.62
C LYS A 147 22.11 24.40 28.51
N GLY A 148 22.58 25.63 28.24
CA GLY A 148 23.99 25.89 28.03
C GLY A 148 24.58 24.97 26.92
N PRO A 149 25.66 24.22 27.18
CA PRO A 149 26.28 23.34 26.20
C PRO A 149 25.49 22.04 25.97
N TRP A 150 24.58 21.68 26.86
CA TRP A 150 23.82 20.44 26.83
C TRP A 150 22.59 20.54 25.94
N GLY A 151 22.31 19.46 25.22
CA GLY A 151 21.07 19.29 24.50
C GLY A 151 20.60 17.84 24.60
N ALA A 152 19.29 17.66 24.62
CA ALA A 152 18.66 16.35 24.57
C ALA A 152 17.46 16.37 23.64
N SER A 153 17.10 15.24 23.08
CA SER A 153 15.86 15.09 22.36
C SER A 153 15.27 13.69 22.52
N LEU A 154 13.95 13.64 22.60
CA LEU A 154 13.14 12.44 22.54
C LEU A 154 12.21 12.59 21.33
N SER A 155 12.13 11.59 20.48
CA SER A 155 11.21 11.57 19.34
C SER A 155 10.47 10.24 19.28
N GLY A 156 9.20 10.30 18.85
CA GLY A 156 8.35 9.13 18.68
C GLY A 156 7.69 9.17 17.31
N LEU A 157 7.50 8.00 16.71
CA LEU A 157 6.76 7.79 15.48
C LEU A 157 5.76 6.66 15.70
N LYS A 158 4.48 6.92 15.46
CA LYS A 158 3.41 5.91 15.42
C LYS A 158 2.89 5.77 14.00
N LYS A 159 2.74 4.55 13.53
CA LYS A 159 2.02 4.16 12.31
C LYS A 159 0.78 3.38 12.73
N GLY A 160 -0.35 3.64 12.10
CA GLY A 160 -1.61 2.93 12.34
C GLY A 160 -1.53 1.46 11.96
N SER A 161 -2.55 0.70 12.34
CA SER A 161 -2.76 -0.68 11.88
C SER A 161 -3.28 -0.69 10.44
N PHE A 162 -3.18 -1.83 9.78
CA PHE A 162 -3.80 -2.05 8.48
C PHE A 162 -4.08 -3.53 8.25
N ILE A 163 -5.01 -3.82 7.35
CA ILE A 163 -5.34 -5.16 6.89
C ILE A 163 -4.35 -5.55 5.78
N GLN A 164 -3.81 -6.74 5.87
CA GLN A 164 -3.05 -7.34 4.78
C GLN A 164 -3.97 -8.16 3.89
N SER A 165 -4.34 -7.63 2.73
CA SER A 165 -5.36 -8.21 1.85
C SER A 165 -4.97 -9.57 1.25
N SER A 166 -3.68 -9.91 1.26
CA SER A 166 -3.16 -11.18 0.74
C SER A 166 -3.38 -12.37 1.68
N LEU A 167 -3.78 -12.14 2.93
CA LEU A 167 -3.84 -13.18 3.95
C LEU A 167 -5.17 -13.18 4.69
N THR A 168 -5.87 -14.32 4.59
CA THR A 168 -7.06 -14.61 5.39
C THR A 168 -6.71 -15.72 6.39
N LEU A 169 -7.09 -15.54 7.64
CA LEU A 169 -6.86 -16.52 8.70
C LEU A 169 -7.76 -17.76 8.53
N ALA A 170 -7.43 -18.85 9.23
CA ALA A 170 -8.15 -20.12 9.11
C ALA A 170 -9.63 -20.04 9.55
N ASP A 171 -9.99 -19.04 10.35
CA ASP A 171 -11.37 -18.75 10.78
C ASP A 171 -12.13 -17.84 9.79
N GLY A 172 -11.51 -17.46 8.68
CA GLY A 172 -12.08 -16.57 7.66
C GLY A 172 -11.95 -15.08 7.96
N THR A 173 -11.25 -14.69 9.04
CA THR A 173 -10.99 -13.29 9.35
C THR A 173 -9.78 -12.75 8.57
N GLU A 174 -9.77 -11.44 8.34
CA GLU A 174 -8.65 -10.75 7.69
C GLU A 174 -7.46 -10.62 8.65
N TYR A 175 -6.25 -10.75 8.11
CA TYR A 175 -5.04 -10.58 8.90
C TYR A 175 -4.72 -9.10 9.09
N VAL A 176 -4.75 -8.65 10.36
CA VAL A 176 -4.47 -7.25 10.72
C VAL A 176 -3.02 -7.13 11.17
N ILE A 177 -2.27 -6.28 10.48
CA ILE A 177 -0.96 -5.81 10.94
C ILE A 177 -1.19 -4.76 12.04
N PRO A 178 -0.74 -4.99 13.28
CA PRO A 178 -0.98 -4.06 14.37
C PRO A 178 -0.24 -2.74 14.16
N SER A 179 -0.71 -1.69 14.83
CA SER A 179 0.00 -0.41 14.89
C SER A 179 1.37 -0.57 15.54
N MET A 180 2.33 0.25 15.12
CA MET A 180 3.69 0.24 15.64
C MET A 180 4.10 1.63 16.11
N THR A 181 4.74 1.68 17.28
CA THR A 181 5.30 2.94 17.82
C THR A 181 6.78 2.72 18.11
N THR A 182 7.62 3.63 17.66
CA THR A 182 9.06 3.63 17.96
C THR A 182 9.46 4.92 18.63
N MET A 183 10.42 4.85 19.55
CA MET A 183 10.97 5.99 20.25
C MET A 183 12.48 6.05 20.11
N ASP A 184 12.99 7.25 19.82
CA ASP A 184 14.42 7.54 19.74
C ASP A 184 14.79 8.60 20.77
N ALA A 185 15.96 8.44 21.40
CA ALA A 185 16.50 9.41 22.33
C ALA A 185 17.92 9.84 21.94
N SER A 186 18.27 11.08 22.21
CA SER A 186 19.66 11.53 22.08
C SER A 186 20.02 12.60 23.09
N ILE A 187 21.31 12.63 23.45
CA ILE A 187 21.93 13.69 24.26
C ILE A 187 23.16 14.21 23.53
N ASP A 188 23.38 15.50 23.59
CA ASP A 188 24.56 16.13 23.01
C ASP A 188 25.20 17.16 23.94
N TYR A 189 26.53 17.30 23.80
CA TYR A 189 27.31 18.28 24.50
C TYR A 189 28.14 19.08 23.49
N ARG A 190 28.10 20.41 23.59
CA ARG A 190 28.87 21.35 22.76
C ARG A 190 30.02 21.92 23.59
N PHE A 191 31.19 22.02 22.97
CA PHE A 191 32.40 22.54 23.60
C PHE A 191 33.30 23.17 22.55
N ASP A 192 34.19 24.04 23.02
CA ASP A 192 35.25 24.60 22.19
C ASP A 192 36.45 23.64 22.18
N LEU A 193 36.98 23.39 21.03
CA LEU A 193 38.21 22.59 20.83
C LEU A 193 39.23 23.44 20.05
N GLY A 194 40.03 24.22 20.77
CA GLY A 194 41.09 25.00 20.16
C GLY A 194 40.62 26.08 19.18
N GLY A 195 39.49 26.77 19.53
CA GLY A 195 38.88 27.81 18.71
C GLY A 195 37.90 27.29 17.64
N SER A 196 37.55 25.99 17.68
CA SER A 196 36.56 25.40 16.83
C SER A 196 35.39 24.83 17.64
N ASP A 197 34.17 25.10 17.22
CA ASP A 197 32.97 24.52 17.84
C ASP A 197 32.92 23.01 17.59
N ALA A 198 32.93 22.23 18.65
CA ALA A 198 32.81 20.78 18.62
C ALA A 198 31.51 20.34 19.30
N ARG A 199 30.94 19.20 18.82
CA ARG A 199 29.74 18.60 19.39
C ARG A 199 29.93 17.10 19.50
N LEU A 200 29.75 16.57 20.69
CA LEU A 200 29.65 15.14 20.94
C LEU A 200 28.18 14.77 21.06
N ARG A 201 27.72 13.74 20.38
CA ARG A 201 26.33 13.27 20.44
C ARG A 201 26.28 11.76 20.62
N PHE A 202 25.45 11.33 21.59
CA PHE A 202 25.02 9.97 21.76
C PHE A 202 23.55 9.87 21.37
N ALA A 203 23.18 8.83 20.64
CA ALA A 203 21.81 8.58 20.24
C ALA A 203 21.50 7.09 20.34
N VAL A 204 20.31 6.79 20.82
CA VAL A 204 19.72 5.45 20.82
C VAL A 204 18.47 5.54 19.95
N LYS A 205 18.38 4.67 18.96
CA LYS A 205 17.19 4.49 18.13
C LYS A 205 16.41 3.29 18.63
N ASN A 206 15.10 3.36 18.44
CA ASN A 206 14.19 2.31 18.85
C ASN A 206 14.43 1.90 20.33
N LEU A 207 14.25 2.86 21.23
CA LEU A 207 14.59 2.76 22.64
C LEU A 207 13.90 1.58 23.35
N GLU A 208 12.74 1.18 22.88
CA GLU A 208 11.92 0.09 23.43
C GLU A 208 12.18 -1.27 22.77
N ASP A 209 13.12 -1.32 21.80
CA ASP A 209 13.42 -2.52 20.98
C ASP A 209 12.15 -3.09 20.32
N GLU A 210 11.26 -2.19 19.88
CA GLU A 210 10.01 -2.58 19.23
C GLU A 210 10.31 -3.31 17.92
N ARG A 211 9.71 -4.47 17.72
CA ARG A 211 9.92 -5.29 16.53
C ARG A 211 8.82 -5.01 15.51
N ALA A 212 9.21 -4.92 14.25
CA ALA A 212 8.25 -4.81 13.17
C ALA A 212 7.28 -6.00 13.20
N PRO A 213 5.96 -5.76 13.06
CA PRO A 213 4.98 -6.83 12.96
C PRO A 213 5.28 -7.74 11.77
N ILE A 214 4.96 -9.02 11.91
CA ILE A 214 5.13 -10.00 10.84
C ILE A 214 4.10 -9.71 9.73
N ALA A 215 4.57 -9.75 8.48
CA ALA A 215 3.75 -9.62 7.28
C ALA A 215 4.00 -10.81 6.34
N ASP A 216 3.03 -11.07 5.44
CA ASP A 216 3.18 -12.07 4.39
C ASP A 216 4.16 -11.58 3.31
N ARG A 217 4.97 -12.49 2.77
CA ARG A 217 5.93 -12.22 1.70
C ARG A 217 5.34 -12.28 0.29
N PHE A 218 4.11 -12.73 0.15
CA PHE A 218 3.56 -13.15 -1.13
C PHE A 218 3.45 -12.03 -2.17
N TYR A 219 3.15 -10.80 -1.75
CA TYR A 219 3.01 -9.65 -2.66
C TYR A 219 4.23 -8.72 -2.67
N GLY A 220 5.42 -9.22 -2.39
CA GLY A 220 6.62 -8.38 -2.37
C GLY A 220 6.73 -7.50 -1.14
N PHE A 221 5.84 -7.65 -0.16
CA PHE A 221 6.09 -7.18 1.19
C PHE A 221 7.19 -8.03 1.77
N PHE A 222 8.24 -7.41 2.23
CA PHE A 222 9.26 -8.11 2.99
C PHE A 222 8.63 -8.65 4.28
N ALA A 223 9.26 -9.63 4.92
CA ALA A 223 8.76 -10.25 6.13
C ALA A 223 8.40 -9.28 7.26
N ASP A 224 8.88 -8.06 7.17
CA ASP A 224 8.66 -7.01 8.15
C ASP A 224 7.69 -5.96 7.58
N ALA A 225 6.50 -5.86 8.12
CA ALA A 225 5.63 -4.71 7.91
C ALA A 225 6.34 -3.46 8.46
N HIS A 226 6.11 -2.29 7.89
CA HIS A 226 6.76 -1.04 8.31
C HIS A 226 8.27 -0.96 8.01
N GLN A 227 8.69 -1.42 6.87
CA GLN A 227 10.08 -1.57 6.38
C GLN A 227 11.09 -0.46 6.70
N ASP A 228 10.65 0.75 6.90
CA ASP A 228 11.55 1.90 7.19
C ASP A 228 12.36 1.72 8.48
N LEU A 229 12.09 0.66 9.25
CA LEU A 229 12.68 0.42 10.56
C LEU A 229 13.57 -0.84 10.60
N SER A 230 13.42 -1.75 9.63
CA SER A 230 14.19 -3.01 9.59
C SER A 230 15.65 -2.84 9.19
N LEU A 231 16.03 -1.69 8.62
CA LEU A 231 17.40 -1.40 8.17
C LEU A 231 18.35 -0.88 9.27
N ILE A 232 17.95 -0.94 10.54
CA ILE A 232 18.71 -0.30 11.63
C ILE A 232 19.42 -1.30 12.55
N HIS A 233 19.30 -2.58 12.29
CA HIS A 233 20.11 -3.58 12.99
C HIS A 233 21.43 -3.84 12.23
N ILE A 234 22.38 -2.96 12.43
CA ILE A 234 23.82 -3.22 12.25
C ILE A 234 24.49 -3.02 13.58
#